data_b1898b2062e2bcaedf5d37bf494d24e1
#
_entry.id   b1898b2062e2bcaedf5d37bf494d24e1
#
_cell.length_a   1.000
_cell.length_b   1.000
_cell.length_c   1.000
_cell.angle_alpha   90.00
_cell.angle_beta   90.00
_cell.angle_gamma   90.00
#
_symmetry.space_group_name_H-M   'P 1'
#
loop_
_entity.id
_entity.type
_entity.pdbx_description
1 polymer ?
#
loop_
_entity_poly.entity_id
_entity_poly.type
_entity_poly.pdbx_seq_one_letter_code
_entity_poly.pdbx_strand_id
1 'polypeptide(L)'
;GIVIAENIYKHFEKGKTPMKAALDGTMEVVTPVLTSVLTTVFAFSTLLFVGGQMEMMQEMAFSVIAALLFSLVEAFLVLPSHLASRAVLTENTDSRIGKIKKVVESKVVQLRNWYTKVNTSFVKNYRKHVWTPMAIIVIVVIMLATGVIRWTFFPSVPFNEVKIEFAYKPGEREFRTEKFLWYIDGIIQVYHQELIEEYNDTLFTDVSLTVGFTENLGVSGSHVGSLRLAIEENELISTIDISNEIQRRIHPDSLAVMEKISVGGFQQFGKAVSISLQSEDDDELKNAVNWLKERISSINMVKEVMDNGGVGNREIHIKLKEKAYALGLNEATVMKQIRQGFFGEEVQRLIVGRDEVKIWLRYPESDRNNIEDLNKVKIKTMGGEMYPLEAIANYEYKRGRVKINHINGAKEIRVDANLYNAEFSGDVNAEIEREYLGLMKNKFPKVSYKVMGQAEEAADSGKRLGIAFLISIILIVLTIALNFKSFYQARLIL
;
A
#
# COMPACT_ATOMS: atom_id res chain seq x y z
N GLY A 1 33.73 6.64 15.38
CA GLY A 1 34.45 7.75 16.03
C GLY A 1 34.96 7.40 17.43
N ILE A 2 34.08 6.96 18.35
CA ILE A 2 34.41 6.77 19.78
C ILE A 2 35.62 5.83 20.01
N VAL A 3 35.63 4.66 19.36
CA VAL A 3 36.73 3.68 19.50
C VAL A 3 38.09 4.28 19.07
N ILE A 4 38.09 5.07 18.00
CA ILE A 4 39.31 5.72 17.51
C ILE A 4 39.76 6.79 18.48
N ALA A 5 38.83 7.64 18.95
CA ALA A 5 39.14 8.69 19.92
C ALA A 5 39.71 8.11 21.23
N GLU A 6 39.10 7.06 21.77
CA GLU A 6 39.57 6.34 22.95
C GLU A 6 40.96 5.75 22.76
N ASN A 7 41.24 5.13 21.62
CA ASN A 7 42.54 4.56 21.35
C ASN A 7 43.62 5.62 21.13
N ILE A 8 43.29 6.74 20.50
CA ILE A 8 44.19 7.91 20.42
C ILE A 8 44.53 8.44 21.84
N TYR A 9 43.49 8.61 22.67
CA TYR A 9 43.68 9.06 24.04
C TYR A 9 44.56 8.11 24.87
N LYS A 10 44.35 6.80 24.75
CA LYS A 10 45.18 5.77 25.37
C LYS A 10 46.64 5.82 24.93
N HIS A 11 46.92 6.10 23.67
CA HIS A 11 48.29 6.29 23.17
C HIS A 11 48.92 7.58 23.71
N PHE A 12 48.11 8.65 23.91
CA PHE A 12 48.55 9.90 24.51
C PHE A 12 48.90 9.70 26.01
N GLU A 13 48.08 8.98 26.77
CA GLU A 13 48.33 8.65 28.19
C GLU A 13 49.62 7.83 28.36
N LYS A 14 50.01 7.04 27.36
CA LYS A 14 51.29 6.31 27.31
C LYS A 14 52.52 7.21 27.03
N GLY A 15 52.33 8.53 26.95
CA GLY A 15 53.41 9.52 26.80
C GLY A 15 53.79 9.81 25.35
N LYS A 16 53.03 9.41 24.35
CA LYS A 16 53.31 9.77 22.95
C LYS A 16 52.95 11.22 22.67
N THR A 17 53.62 11.87 21.74
CA THR A 17 53.23 13.21 21.26
C THR A 17 51.83 13.15 20.64
N PRO A 18 51.01 14.24 20.70
CA PRO A 18 49.65 14.26 20.21
C PRO A 18 49.53 13.75 18.76
N MET A 19 50.41 14.21 17.86
CA MET A 19 50.43 13.79 16.46
C MET A 19 50.72 12.27 16.32
N LYS A 20 51.70 11.77 17.08
CA LYS A 20 52.04 10.35 17.06
C LYS A 20 50.98 9.47 17.71
N ALA A 21 50.36 9.96 18.76
CA ALA A 21 49.22 9.29 19.41
C ALA A 21 48.01 9.20 18.44
N ALA A 22 47.73 10.29 17.73
CA ALA A 22 46.64 10.31 16.76
C ALA A 22 46.90 9.33 15.58
N LEU A 23 48.10 9.32 15.05
CA LEU A 23 48.49 8.41 13.96
C LEU A 23 48.44 6.95 14.39
N ASP A 24 49.23 6.60 15.43
CA ASP A 24 49.35 5.21 15.89
C ASP A 24 48.03 4.68 16.43
N GLY A 25 47.28 5.50 17.20
CA GLY A 25 46.01 5.11 17.75
C GLY A 25 44.92 4.88 16.71
N THR A 26 44.93 5.65 15.61
CA THR A 26 44.02 5.41 14.49
C THR A 26 44.41 4.17 13.72
N MET A 27 45.69 4.02 13.34
CA MET A 27 46.15 2.89 12.54
C MET A 27 45.94 1.52 13.20
N GLU A 28 46.04 1.45 14.53
CA GLU A 28 45.79 0.22 15.27
C GLU A 28 44.32 -0.27 15.15
N VAL A 29 43.35 0.64 15.01
CA VAL A 29 41.92 0.31 14.97
C VAL A 29 41.28 0.43 13.60
N VAL A 30 42.03 0.82 12.54
CA VAL A 30 41.54 0.93 11.18
C VAL A 30 40.83 -0.34 10.74
N THR A 31 41.52 -1.49 10.85
CA THR A 31 41.01 -2.78 10.33
C THR A 31 39.72 -3.22 11.04
N PRO A 32 39.62 -3.26 12.38
CA PRO A 32 38.37 -3.64 13.06
C PRO A 32 37.23 -2.65 12.83
N VAL A 33 37.50 -1.35 12.76
CA VAL A 33 36.45 -0.34 12.48
C VAL A 33 35.96 -0.47 11.04
N LEU A 34 36.86 -0.60 10.07
CA LEU A 34 36.51 -0.83 8.66
C LEU A 34 35.66 -2.10 8.50
N THR A 35 36.11 -3.22 9.13
CA THR A 35 35.36 -4.48 9.11
C THR A 35 33.95 -4.31 9.66
N SER A 36 33.79 -3.64 10.80
CA SER A 36 32.49 -3.41 11.41
C SER A 36 31.56 -2.59 10.51
N VAL A 37 32.06 -1.53 9.88
CA VAL A 37 31.25 -0.71 8.97
C VAL A 37 30.92 -1.49 7.70
N LEU A 38 31.89 -2.22 7.11
CA LEU A 38 31.62 -3.02 5.89
C LEU A 38 30.58 -4.11 6.13
N THR A 39 30.62 -4.79 7.28
CA THR A 39 29.60 -5.79 7.62
C THR A 39 28.20 -5.15 7.71
N THR A 40 28.10 -3.94 8.25
CA THR A 40 26.84 -3.18 8.29
C THR A 40 26.42 -2.74 6.87
N VAL A 41 27.34 -2.25 6.05
CA VAL A 41 27.07 -1.89 4.64
C VAL A 41 26.54 -3.11 3.86
N PHE A 42 27.17 -4.28 4.02
CA PHE A 42 26.70 -5.50 3.35
C PHE A 42 25.32 -5.94 3.85
N ALA A 43 25.03 -5.81 5.14
CA ALA A 43 23.70 -6.09 5.68
C ALA A 43 22.63 -5.17 5.05
N PHE A 44 22.88 -3.86 5.01
CA PHE A 44 21.95 -2.90 4.39
C PHE A 44 21.89 -3.02 2.86
N SER A 45 22.94 -3.48 2.21
CA SER A 45 22.95 -3.65 0.74
C SER A 45 21.91 -4.67 0.26
N THR A 46 21.43 -5.57 1.11
CA THR A 46 20.34 -6.50 0.76
C THR A 46 19.06 -5.73 0.37
N LEU A 47 18.80 -4.60 1.02
CA LEU A 47 17.61 -3.77 0.75
C LEU A 47 17.70 -3.01 -0.59
N LEU A 48 18.90 -2.87 -1.18
CA LEU A 48 19.05 -2.28 -2.51
C LEU A 48 18.49 -3.17 -3.63
N PHE A 49 18.25 -4.45 -3.36
CA PHE A 49 17.72 -5.42 -4.33
C PHE A 49 16.22 -5.67 -4.16
N VAL A 50 15.57 -4.97 -3.23
CA VAL A 50 14.11 -4.96 -3.10
C VAL A 50 13.54 -4.22 -4.30
N GLY A 51 12.66 -4.84 -5.06
CA GLY A 51 12.04 -4.23 -6.24
C GLY A 51 10.56 -3.95 -6.02
N GLY A 52 9.90 -3.41 -7.07
CA GLY A 52 8.46 -3.17 -7.06
C GLY A 52 8.06 -1.98 -6.20
N GLN A 53 6.97 -2.12 -5.49
CA GLN A 53 6.40 -1.02 -4.68
C GLN A 53 7.22 -0.67 -3.42
N MET A 54 8.30 -1.42 -3.13
CA MET A 54 9.18 -1.19 -1.97
C MET A 54 10.41 -0.33 -2.31
N GLU A 55 10.41 0.40 -3.40
CA GLU A 55 11.51 1.26 -3.88
C GLU A 55 11.98 2.27 -2.81
N MET A 56 11.07 2.74 -1.97
CA MET A 56 11.39 3.61 -0.82
C MET A 56 12.40 2.97 0.15
N MET A 57 12.39 1.64 0.31
CA MET A 57 13.39 0.94 1.14
C MET A 57 14.79 0.97 0.52
N GLN A 58 14.90 1.02 -0.81
CA GLN A 58 16.19 1.19 -1.50
C GLN A 58 16.79 2.56 -1.20
N GLU A 59 15.98 3.63 -1.25
CA GLU A 59 16.43 4.99 -0.93
C GLU A 59 16.91 5.13 0.53
N MET A 60 16.19 4.49 1.46
CA MET A 60 16.60 4.43 2.86
C MET A 60 17.95 3.69 3.02
N ALA A 61 18.09 2.52 2.39
CA ALA A 61 19.32 1.75 2.43
C ALA A 61 20.49 2.51 1.83
N PHE A 62 20.28 3.15 0.69
CA PHE A 62 21.29 4.01 0.04
C PHE A 62 21.76 5.14 0.95
N SER A 63 20.80 5.83 1.59
CA SER A 63 21.09 6.93 2.52
C SER A 63 21.93 6.46 3.71
N VAL A 64 21.59 5.31 4.30
CA VAL A 64 22.34 4.71 5.42
C VAL A 64 23.75 4.30 4.97
N ILE A 65 23.88 3.65 3.83
CA ILE A 65 25.20 3.22 3.29
C ILE A 65 26.07 4.45 3.01
N ALA A 66 25.51 5.49 2.38
CA ALA A 66 26.25 6.73 2.12
C ALA A 66 26.71 7.39 3.43
N ALA A 67 25.84 7.50 4.44
CA ALA A 67 26.16 8.05 5.74
C ALA A 67 27.27 7.25 6.43
N LEU A 68 27.25 5.91 6.36
CA LEU A 68 28.29 5.05 6.93
C LEU A 68 29.66 5.24 6.22
N LEU A 69 29.65 5.36 4.90
CA LEU A 69 30.88 5.60 4.14
C LEU A 69 31.47 6.98 4.43
N PHE A 70 30.65 8.02 4.49
CA PHE A 70 31.10 9.36 4.90
C PHE A 70 31.62 9.36 6.34
N SER A 71 30.97 8.62 7.26
CA SER A 71 31.43 8.47 8.64
C SER A 71 32.80 7.79 8.74
N LEU A 72 33.16 6.89 7.84
CA LEU A 72 34.52 6.32 7.75
C LEU A 72 35.56 7.39 7.39
N VAL A 73 35.25 8.24 6.41
CA VAL A 73 36.14 9.34 6.03
C VAL A 73 36.37 10.29 7.19
N GLU A 74 35.28 10.67 7.88
CA GLU A 74 35.37 11.50 9.10
C GLU A 74 36.22 10.80 10.17
N ALA A 75 35.93 9.54 10.47
CA ALA A 75 36.57 8.80 11.55
C ALA A 75 38.08 8.56 11.33
N PHE A 76 38.52 8.38 10.07
CA PHE A 76 39.92 8.08 9.79
C PHE A 76 40.75 9.29 9.40
N LEU A 77 40.15 10.38 8.90
CA LEU A 77 40.88 11.56 8.45
C LEU A 77 40.61 12.79 9.32
N VAL A 78 39.34 13.12 9.54
CA VAL A 78 38.97 14.37 10.22
C VAL A 78 39.16 14.26 11.73
N LEU A 79 38.64 13.19 12.35
CA LEU A 79 38.70 12.99 13.77
C LEU A 79 40.14 12.92 14.32
N PRO A 80 41.08 12.13 13.74
CA PRO A 80 42.46 12.11 14.19
C PRO A 80 43.17 13.47 14.04
N SER A 81 42.87 14.23 12.97
CA SER A 81 43.46 15.55 12.80
C SER A 81 43.00 16.54 13.84
N HIS A 82 41.75 16.50 14.27
CA HIS A 82 41.25 17.32 15.37
C HIS A 82 41.85 16.93 16.73
N LEU A 83 42.01 15.61 16.97
CA LEU A 83 42.58 15.10 18.21
C LEU A 83 44.11 15.20 18.27
N ALA A 84 44.80 15.48 17.17
CA ALA A 84 46.24 15.71 17.13
C ALA A 84 46.68 16.99 17.87
N SER A 85 45.72 17.82 18.31
CA SER A 85 46.02 19.05 19.06
C SER A 85 46.23 18.76 20.55
N ARG A 86 47.31 19.35 21.10
CA ARG A 86 47.62 19.23 22.54
C ARG A 86 46.53 19.85 23.43
N ALA A 87 45.87 20.89 22.96
CA ALA A 87 44.80 21.59 23.70
C ALA A 87 43.56 20.69 23.92
N VAL A 88 43.33 19.72 23.02
CA VAL A 88 42.18 18.80 23.13
C VAL A 88 42.49 17.59 24.03
N LEU A 89 43.72 17.12 24.00
CA LEU A 89 44.14 15.94 24.76
C LEU A 89 44.54 16.25 26.22
N THR A 90 44.94 17.50 26.55
CA THR A 90 45.29 17.89 27.91
C THR A 90 44.06 18.30 28.72
N GLU A 91 43.88 17.69 29.85
CA GLU A 91 42.78 17.98 30.76
C GLU A 91 43.02 19.22 31.61
N ASN A 92 42.08 20.15 31.60
CA ASN A 92 42.02 21.25 32.56
C ASN A 92 41.08 20.82 33.69
N THR A 93 41.68 20.24 34.77
CA THR A 93 40.96 19.62 35.89
C THR A 93 40.27 20.62 36.80
N ASP A 94 40.64 21.93 36.76
CA ASP A 94 40.14 22.96 37.69
C ASP A 94 38.88 23.68 37.20
N SER A 95 38.40 23.36 36.01
CA SER A 95 37.17 23.95 35.47
C SER A 95 35.90 23.30 36.06
N ARG A 96 34.73 24.00 36.00
CA ARG A 96 33.43 23.43 36.36
C ARG A 96 33.14 22.14 35.60
N ILE A 97 33.60 22.05 34.35
CA ILE A 97 33.47 20.87 33.47
C ILE A 97 34.31 19.72 34.04
N GLY A 98 35.50 19.96 34.54
CA GLY A 98 36.34 18.96 35.19
C GLY A 98 35.71 18.31 36.44
N LYS A 99 34.94 19.05 37.21
CA LYS A 99 34.18 18.49 38.36
C LYS A 99 33.04 17.57 37.91
N ILE A 100 32.29 17.95 36.88
CA ILE A 100 31.23 17.10 36.29
C ILE A 100 31.84 15.83 35.73
N LYS A 101 32.98 15.95 35.02
CA LYS A 101 33.70 14.80 34.44
C LYS A 101 34.11 13.79 35.51
N LYS A 102 34.65 14.22 36.66
CA LYS A 102 34.99 13.33 37.77
C LYS A 102 33.78 12.55 38.33
N VAL A 103 32.62 13.18 38.41
CA VAL A 103 31.38 12.50 38.85
C VAL A 103 30.96 11.46 37.86
N VAL A 104 30.97 11.81 36.54
CA VAL A 104 30.64 10.86 35.45
C VAL A 104 31.63 9.70 35.44
N GLU A 105 32.92 9.99 35.56
CA GLU A 105 33.97 8.98 35.59
C GLU A 105 33.81 8.00 36.77
N SER A 106 33.46 8.47 37.97
CA SER A 106 33.17 7.60 39.09
C SER A 106 32.03 6.64 38.85
N LYS A 107 30.96 7.12 38.18
CA LYS A 107 29.83 6.28 37.77
C LYS A 107 30.22 5.27 36.68
N VAL A 108 31.01 5.69 35.69
CA VAL A 108 31.54 4.80 34.64
C VAL A 108 32.41 3.70 35.25
N VAL A 109 33.27 4.03 36.23
CA VAL A 109 34.09 3.04 36.95
C VAL A 109 33.21 2.06 37.72
N GLN A 110 32.15 2.54 38.41
CA GLN A 110 31.20 1.64 39.10
C GLN A 110 30.52 0.68 38.09
N LEU A 111 30.03 1.21 36.96
CA LEU A 111 29.42 0.41 35.90
C LEU A 111 30.42 -0.61 35.33
N ARG A 112 31.68 -0.19 35.05
CA ARG A 112 32.75 -1.07 34.58
C ARG A 112 33.02 -2.20 35.57
N ASN A 113 33.12 -1.91 36.88
CA ASN A 113 33.37 -2.91 37.89
C ASN A 113 32.21 -3.92 38.01
N TRP A 114 30.97 -3.44 37.94
CA TRP A 114 29.79 -4.31 37.89
C TRP A 114 29.82 -5.19 36.65
N TYR A 115 30.01 -4.62 35.45
CA TYR A 115 30.11 -5.35 34.19
C TYR A 115 31.26 -6.39 34.23
N THR A 116 32.41 -6.03 34.74
CA THR A 116 33.55 -6.96 34.89
C THR A 116 33.18 -8.17 35.75
N LYS A 117 32.48 -7.95 36.89
CA LYS A 117 32.01 -9.06 37.75
C LYS A 117 31.05 -9.98 37.01
N VAL A 118 30.05 -9.42 36.30
CA VAL A 118 29.08 -10.17 35.51
C VAL A 118 29.79 -10.95 34.41
N ASN A 119 30.62 -10.28 33.62
CA ASN A 119 31.33 -10.91 32.49
C ASN A 119 32.28 -12.00 32.94
N THR A 120 33.01 -11.80 34.08
CA THR A 120 33.90 -12.84 34.65
C THR A 120 33.09 -14.09 35.02
N SER A 121 31.88 -13.92 35.55
CA SER A 121 31.01 -15.03 35.89
C SER A 121 30.54 -15.78 34.62
N PHE A 122 30.18 -15.05 33.56
CA PHE A 122 29.83 -15.62 32.27
C PHE A 122 30.97 -16.41 31.65
N VAL A 123 32.18 -15.83 31.62
CA VAL A 123 33.37 -16.48 31.07
C VAL A 123 33.78 -17.73 31.88
N LYS A 124 33.71 -17.67 33.20
CA LYS A 124 33.95 -18.85 34.04
C LYS A 124 33.01 -19.99 33.79
N ASN A 125 31.75 -19.67 33.50
CA ASN A 125 30.69 -20.66 33.24
C ASN A 125 30.32 -20.74 31.76
N TYR A 126 31.20 -20.46 30.85
CA TYR A 126 30.96 -20.35 29.40
C TYR A 126 30.17 -21.54 28.81
N ARG A 127 30.44 -22.78 29.28
CA ARG A 127 29.73 -23.97 28.81
C ARG A 127 28.21 -23.94 29.05
N LYS A 128 27.75 -23.24 30.11
CA LYS A 128 26.32 -23.07 30.38
C LYS A 128 25.76 -21.91 29.58
N HIS A 129 26.50 -20.82 29.46
CA HIS A 129 26.00 -19.58 28.86
C HIS A 129 26.09 -19.56 27.33
N VAL A 130 26.95 -20.38 26.71
CA VAL A 130 27.05 -20.48 25.24
C VAL A 130 25.74 -20.94 24.59
N TRP A 131 24.91 -21.69 25.32
CA TRP A 131 23.62 -22.17 24.83
C TRP A 131 22.48 -21.15 25.00
N THR A 132 22.68 -20.10 25.79
CA THR A 132 21.62 -19.09 26.05
C THR A 132 21.15 -18.37 24.79
N PRO A 133 22.04 -17.84 23.92
CA PRO A 133 21.60 -17.22 22.66
C PRO A 133 20.86 -18.21 21.73
N MET A 134 21.39 -19.47 21.67
CA MET A 134 20.76 -20.52 20.87
C MET A 134 19.36 -20.86 21.38
N ALA A 135 19.19 -20.95 22.71
CA ALA A 135 17.87 -21.19 23.30
C ALA A 135 16.88 -20.07 23.01
N ILE A 136 17.33 -18.80 23.04
CA ILE A 136 16.51 -17.64 22.67
C ILE A 136 16.08 -17.73 21.20
N ILE A 137 17.02 -18.03 20.29
CA ILE A 137 16.69 -18.19 18.86
C ILE A 137 15.68 -19.32 18.67
N VAL A 138 15.87 -20.47 19.31
CA VAL A 138 14.92 -21.60 19.22
C VAL A 138 13.55 -21.23 19.75
N ILE A 139 13.47 -20.49 20.88
CA ILE A 139 12.19 -20.00 21.41
C ILE A 139 11.50 -19.07 20.42
N VAL A 140 12.22 -18.11 19.82
CA VAL A 140 11.64 -17.20 18.82
C VAL A 140 11.15 -17.98 17.59
N VAL A 141 11.92 -18.95 17.10
CA VAL A 141 11.50 -19.80 15.98
C VAL A 141 10.25 -20.60 16.31
N ILE A 142 10.16 -21.15 17.53
CA ILE A 142 8.97 -21.86 17.99
C ILE A 142 7.78 -20.89 18.07
N MET A 143 7.95 -19.68 18.59
CA MET A 143 6.89 -18.67 18.69
C MET A 143 6.39 -18.24 17.30
N LEU A 144 7.27 -18.12 16.32
CA LEU A 144 6.91 -17.89 14.93
C LEU A 144 6.16 -19.10 14.32
N ALA A 145 6.67 -20.32 14.53
CA ALA A 145 6.08 -21.54 13.97
C ALA A 145 4.70 -21.88 14.58
N THR A 146 4.46 -21.51 15.85
CA THR A 146 3.19 -21.71 16.54
C THR A 146 2.18 -20.57 16.31
N GLY A 147 2.55 -19.52 15.56
CA GLY A 147 1.69 -18.37 15.30
C GLY A 147 1.47 -17.44 16.50
N VAL A 148 2.20 -17.63 17.60
CA VAL A 148 2.19 -16.70 18.76
C VAL A 148 2.72 -15.34 18.34
N ILE A 149 3.81 -15.31 17.56
CA ILE A 149 4.30 -14.12 16.87
C ILE A 149 3.84 -14.25 15.43
N ARG A 150 2.92 -13.36 15.00
CA ARG A 150 2.46 -13.32 13.63
C ARG A 150 3.41 -12.49 12.79
N TRP A 151 3.59 -12.93 11.57
CA TRP A 151 4.40 -12.22 10.59
C TRP A 151 3.49 -11.58 9.55
N THR A 152 3.55 -10.26 9.43
CA THR A 152 3.00 -9.55 8.27
C THR A 152 4.13 -8.91 7.50
N PHE A 153 4.15 -9.12 6.20
CA PHE A 153 5.18 -8.50 5.34
C PHE A 153 4.94 -7.00 5.21
N PHE A 154 3.67 -6.61 5.15
CA PHE A 154 3.24 -5.21 5.05
C PHE A 154 2.28 -4.88 6.20
N PRO A 155 2.77 -4.30 7.30
CA PRO A 155 1.88 -3.81 8.34
C PRO A 155 1.03 -2.65 7.77
N SER A 156 -0.28 -2.68 8.05
CA SER A 156 -1.13 -1.52 7.79
C SER A 156 -0.79 -0.44 8.81
N VAL A 157 -0.25 0.68 8.34
CA VAL A 157 -0.11 1.87 9.17
C VAL A 157 -1.37 2.70 8.96
N PRO A 158 -2.26 2.84 9.97
CA PRO A 158 -3.42 3.70 9.85
C PRO A 158 -2.94 5.16 9.76
N PHE A 159 -3.42 5.88 8.76
CA PHE A 159 -3.31 7.33 8.73
C PHE A 159 -4.49 7.95 9.48
N ASN A 160 -4.31 9.18 9.93
CA ASN A 160 -5.35 9.95 10.60
C ASN A 160 -6.42 10.45 9.62
N GLU A 161 -7.00 9.51 8.88
CA GLU A 161 -7.97 9.78 7.81
C GLU A 161 -8.95 8.62 7.67
N VAL A 162 -10.24 8.92 7.59
CA VAL A 162 -11.30 7.97 7.23
C VAL A 162 -11.83 8.31 5.85
N LYS A 163 -11.87 7.34 4.95
CA LYS A 163 -12.46 7.46 3.62
C LYS A 163 -13.73 6.63 3.53
N ILE A 164 -14.80 7.26 3.06
CA ILE A 164 -16.08 6.62 2.80
C ILE A 164 -16.35 6.77 1.31
N GLU A 165 -16.44 5.66 0.62
CA GLU A 165 -16.68 5.62 -0.82
C GLU A 165 -17.89 4.75 -1.12
N PHE A 166 -18.71 5.18 -2.05
CA PHE A 166 -19.86 4.40 -2.50
C PHE A 166 -20.13 4.61 -3.98
N ALA A 167 -20.81 3.64 -4.57
CA ALA A 167 -21.26 3.70 -5.94
C ALA A 167 -22.68 3.16 -6.08
N TYR A 168 -23.52 3.91 -6.75
CA TYR A 168 -24.79 3.45 -7.26
C TYR A 168 -24.59 2.67 -8.57
N LYS A 169 -25.69 2.12 -9.11
CA LYS A 169 -25.67 1.58 -10.47
C LYS A 169 -25.34 2.69 -11.45
N PRO A 170 -24.45 2.42 -12.42
CA PRO A 170 -24.19 3.37 -13.49
C PRO A 170 -25.50 3.84 -14.15
N GLY A 171 -25.60 5.15 -14.38
CA GLY A 171 -26.82 5.80 -14.89
C GLY A 171 -27.66 6.53 -13.83
N GLU A 172 -27.32 6.39 -12.53
CA GLU A 172 -27.92 7.24 -11.51
C GLU A 172 -27.45 8.69 -11.64
N ARG A 173 -28.33 9.62 -11.23
CA ARG A 173 -28.07 11.07 -11.35
C ARG A 173 -27.19 11.57 -10.22
N GLU A 174 -26.36 12.53 -10.52
CA GLU A 174 -25.47 13.21 -9.58
C GLU A 174 -26.16 13.69 -8.31
N PHE A 175 -27.33 14.27 -8.43
CA PHE A 175 -28.15 14.74 -7.30
C PHE A 175 -28.39 13.67 -6.21
N ARG A 176 -28.53 12.39 -6.62
CA ARG A 176 -28.72 11.32 -5.65
C ARG A 176 -27.42 11.02 -4.89
N THR A 177 -26.31 11.00 -5.60
CA THR A 177 -24.97 10.83 -5.02
C THR A 177 -24.67 11.94 -4.03
N GLU A 178 -24.94 13.18 -4.42
CA GLU A 178 -24.76 14.36 -3.59
C GLU A 178 -25.62 14.32 -2.34
N LYS A 179 -26.91 13.96 -2.47
CA LYS A 179 -27.84 13.83 -1.34
C LYS A 179 -27.35 12.80 -0.30
N PHE A 180 -26.79 11.69 -0.74
CA PHE A 180 -26.27 10.68 0.17
C PHE A 180 -24.97 11.12 0.84
N LEU A 181 -24.09 11.85 0.13
CA LEU A 181 -22.92 12.47 0.74
C LEU A 181 -23.29 13.45 1.86
N TRP A 182 -24.27 14.31 1.63
CA TRP A 182 -24.75 15.22 2.69
C TRP A 182 -25.41 14.50 3.87
N TYR A 183 -26.05 13.37 3.63
CA TYR A 183 -26.57 12.52 4.72
C TYR A 183 -25.42 11.94 5.56
N ILE A 184 -24.36 11.44 4.94
CA ILE A 184 -23.18 10.94 5.65
C ILE A 184 -22.48 12.06 6.41
N ASP A 185 -22.30 13.22 5.79
CA ASP A 185 -21.73 14.39 6.46
C ASP A 185 -22.52 14.77 7.71
N GLY A 186 -23.84 14.79 7.63
CA GLY A 186 -24.70 15.05 8.78
C GLY A 186 -24.47 14.09 9.95
N ILE A 187 -24.27 12.80 9.68
CA ILE A 187 -23.89 11.80 10.71
C ILE A 187 -22.53 12.12 11.32
N ILE A 188 -21.56 12.48 10.49
CA ILE A 188 -20.21 12.83 10.95
C ILE A 188 -20.21 14.05 11.82
N GLN A 189 -21.00 15.10 11.46
CA GLN A 189 -21.12 16.32 12.26
C GLN A 189 -21.75 16.05 13.64
N VAL A 190 -22.78 15.21 13.71
CA VAL A 190 -23.37 14.80 14.98
C VAL A 190 -22.36 14.05 15.84
N TYR A 191 -21.66 13.10 15.26
CA TYR A 191 -20.64 12.33 15.97
C TYR A 191 -19.46 13.20 16.42
N HIS A 192 -19.08 14.19 15.62
CA HIS A 192 -18.05 15.17 15.99
C HIS A 192 -18.44 15.95 17.24
N GLN A 193 -19.69 16.41 17.35
CA GLN A 193 -20.17 17.11 18.56
C GLN A 193 -20.14 16.21 19.80
N GLU A 194 -20.53 14.95 19.67
CA GLU A 194 -20.44 13.99 20.77
C GLU A 194 -18.97 13.79 21.25
N LEU A 195 -18.02 13.69 20.31
CA LEU A 195 -16.59 13.57 20.67
C LEU A 195 -16.05 14.83 21.34
N ILE A 196 -16.47 16.02 20.90
CA ILE A 196 -16.09 17.29 21.56
C ILE A 196 -16.64 17.33 22.99
N GLU A 197 -17.88 16.89 23.22
CA GLU A 197 -18.46 16.82 24.56
C GLU A 197 -17.75 15.78 25.45
N GLU A 198 -17.33 14.64 24.89
CA GLU A 198 -16.67 13.56 25.63
C GLU A 198 -15.21 13.88 25.98
N TYR A 199 -14.44 14.34 24.98
CA TYR A 199 -13.00 14.55 25.11
C TYR A 199 -12.58 16.00 25.32
N ASN A 200 -13.52 16.96 25.21
CA ASN A 200 -13.26 18.40 25.26
C ASN A 200 -12.17 18.86 24.27
N ASP A 201 -12.11 18.22 23.10
CA ASP A 201 -11.14 18.47 22.06
C ASP A 201 -11.75 18.32 20.65
N THR A 202 -11.17 19.02 19.67
CA THR A 202 -11.64 19.03 18.28
C THR A 202 -10.84 18.02 17.46
N LEU A 203 -11.36 16.81 17.32
CA LEU A 203 -10.63 15.70 16.68
C LEU A 203 -10.73 15.71 15.14
N PHE A 204 -11.83 16.26 14.57
CA PHE A 204 -12.00 16.30 13.12
C PHE A 204 -11.56 17.65 12.58
N THR A 205 -10.62 17.64 11.63
CA THR A 205 -10.00 18.86 11.10
C THR A 205 -10.60 19.29 9.77
N ASP A 206 -10.97 18.35 8.90
CA ASP A 206 -11.53 18.65 7.59
C ASP A 206 -12.44 17.53 7.08
N VAL A 207 -13.48 17.89 6.36
CA VAL A 207 -14.38 16.97 5.65
C VAL A 207 -14.47 17.39 4.20
N SER A 208 -14.05 16.53 3.30
CA SER A 208 -14.09 16.78 1.86
C SER A 208 -15.08 15.83 1.18
N LEU A 209 -16.03 16.39 0.43
CA LEU A 209 -17.04 15.67 -0.34
C LEU A 209 -16.68 15.73 -1.82
N THR A 210 -16.64 14.59 -2.49
CA THR A 210 -16.33 14.50 -3.91
C THR A 210 -17.36 13.65 -4.63
N VAL A 211 -17.95 14.19 -5.71
CA VAL A 211 -18.78 13.43 -6.63
C VAL A 211 -18.01 13.16 -7.91
N GLY A 212 -18.16 11.99 -8.47
CA GLY A 212 -17.59 11.65 -9.78
C GLY A 212 -16.36 10.76 -9.75
N PHE A 213 -15.74 10.59 -8.60
CA PHE A 213 -14.50 9.79 -8.48
C PHE A 213 -14.39 9.06 -7.14
N THR A 214 -13.89 7.84 -7.17
CA THR A 214 -13.50 7.05 -6.00
C THR A 214 -12.10 6.49 -6.21
N GLU A 215 -11.29 6.55 -5.16
CA GLU A 215 -9.89 6.09 -5.20
C GLU A 215 -9.81 4.57 -4.99
N ASN A 216 -10.45 4.08 -3.94
CA ASN A 216 -10.34 2.68 -3.52
C ASN A 216 -11.28 1.74 -4.29
N LEU A 217 -12.45 2.23 -4.73
CA LEU A 217 -13.36 1.44 -5.57
C LEU A 217 -12.91 1.45 -7.04
N GLY A 218 -12.10 2.44 -7.45
CA GLY A 218 -11.60 2.56 -8.82
C GLY A 218 -12.70 2.79 -9.85
N VAL A 219 -13.79 3.42 -9.45
CA VAL A 219 -14.96 3.73 -10.29
C VAL A 219 -15.10 5.23 -10.43
N SER A 220 -15.58 5.70 -11.59
CA SER A 220 -15.82 7.12 -11.86
C SER A 220 -17.15 7.33 -12.58
N GLY A 221 -17.74 8.52 -12.41
CA GLY A 221 -19.00 8.93 -13.01
C GLY A 221 -19.96 9.55 -11.99
N SER A 222 -21.02 10.21 -12.44
CA SER A 222 -22.00 10.92 -11.60
C SER A 222 -22.68 10.07 -10.51
N HIS A 223 -22.57 8.76 -10.63
CA HIS A 223 -23.18 7.78 -9.72
C HIS A 223 -22.24 7.35 -8.58
N VAL A 224 -21.04 7.94 -8.46
CA VAL A 224 -20.08 7.63 -7.40
C VAL A 224 -19.80 8.83 -6.54
N GLY A 225 -19.62 8.58 -5.25
CA GLY A 225 -19.28 9.59 -4.27
C GLY A 225 -18.20 9.11 -3.32
N SER A 226 -17.38 10.05 -2.87
CA SER A 226 -16.41 9.82 -1.81
C SER A 226 -16.44 10.95 -0.79
N LEU A 227 -16.30 10.59 0.47
CA LEU A 227 -16.11 11.50 1.59
C LEU A 227 -14.77 11.15 2.24
N ARG A 228 -13.99 12.18 2.49
CA ARG A 228 -12.72 12.09 3.20
C ARG A 228 -12.81 12.91 4.47
N LEU A 229 -12.61 12.26 5.61
CA LEU A 229 -12.56 12.86 6.93
C LEU A 229 -11.11 12.85 7.41
N ALA A 230 -10.53 14.02 7.64
CA ALA A 230 -9.22 14.17 8.26
C ALA A 230 -9.36 14.27 9.77
N ILE A 231 -8.52 13.57 10.51
CA ILE A 231 -8.54 13.46 11.97
C ILE A 231 -7.22 14.01 12.50
N GLU A 232 -7.25 14.80 13.55
CA GLU A 232 -6.04 15.27 14.22
C GLU A 232 -5.35 14.10 14.93
N GLU A 233 -4.01 14.09 14.88
CA GLU A 233 -3.22 13.09 15.59
C GLU A 233 -3.45 13.22 17.09
N ASN A 234 -4.00 12.19 17.71
CA ASN A 234 -4.34 12.19 19.11
C ASN A 234 -4.11 10.82 19.76
N GLU A 235 -3.98 10.79 21.08
CA GLU A 235 -3.86 9.56 21.87
C GLU A 235 -5.19 9.12 22.53
N LEU A 236 -6.30 9.86 22.29
CA LEU A 236 -7.56 9.68 22.99
C LEU A 236 -8.39 8.53 22.40
N ILE A 237 -8.49 8.49 21.07
CA ILE A 237 -9.29 7.49 20.34
C ILE A 237 -8.59 7.10 19.03
N SER A 238 -8.60 5.82 18.71
CA SER A 238 -7.97 5.38 17.47
C SER A 238 -8.81 5.69 16.24
N THR A 239 -8.17 6.01 15.12
CA THR A 239 -8.85 6.23 13.83
C THR A 239 -9.68 5.01 13.40
N ILE A 240 -9.26 3.81 13.80
CA ILE A 240 -10.00 2.56 13.54
C ILE A 240 -11.32 2.55 14.31
N ASP A 241 -11.33 2.97 15.57
CA ASP A 241 -12.55 3.02 16.38
C ASP A 241 -13.52 4.07 15.85
N ILE A 242 -13.01 5.25 15.45
CA ILE A 242 -13.80 6.28 14.76
C ILE A 242 -14.43 5.72 13.48
N SER A 243 -13.65 5.04 12.65
CA SER A 243 -14.15 4.42 11.41
C SER A 243 -15.24 3.38 11.66
N ASN A 244 -15.06 2.53 12.67
CA ASN A 244 -16.03 1.50 13.05
C ASN A 244 -17.33 2.13 13.58
N GLU A 245 -17.23 3.20 14.36
CA GLU A 245 -18.40 3.92 14.87
C GLU A 245 -19.17 4.62 13.75
N ILE A 246 -18.48 5.30 12.85
CA ILE A 246 -19.08 5.90 11.66
C ILE A 246 -19.80 4.84 10.83
N GLN A 247 -19.17 3.68 10.61
CA GLN A 247 -19.78 2.57 9.87
C GLN A 247 -21.05 2.04 10.54
N ARG A 248 -21.12 2.00 11.87
CA ARG A 248 -22.32 1.58 12.59
C ARG A 248 -23.48 2.56 12.46
N ARG A 249 -23.19 3.85 12.33
CA ARG A 249 -24.19 4.93 12.25
C ARG A 249 -24.75 5.15 10.84
N ILE A 250 -23.94 4.85 9.83
CA ILE A 250 -24.38 4.95 8.43
C ILE A 250 -25.35 3.80 8.13
N HIS A 251 -26.57 4.17 7.72
CA HIS A 251 -27.50 3.21 7.15
C HIS A 251 -27.26 3.15 5.63
N PRO A 252 -26.85 2.00 5.09
CA PRO A 252 -26.57 1.87 3.66
C PRO A 252 -27.84 2.19 2.84
N ASP A 253 -27.67 2.97 1.77
CA ASP A 253 -28.75 3.14 0.81
C ASP A 253 -28.97 1.82 0.07
N SER A 254 -30.19 1.27 0.14
CA SER A 254 -30.56 0.00 -0.49
C SER A 254 -30.30 -0.07 -1.99
N LEU A 255 -30.03 1.05 -2.62
CA LEU A 255 -29.70 1.15 -4.06
C LEU A 255 -28.21 1.33 -4.32
N ALA A 256 -27.38 1.54 -3.30
CA ALA A 256 -25.93 1.50 -3.44
C ALA A 256 -25.51 0.08 -3.82
N VAL A 257 -24.67 -0.02 -4.84
CA VAL A 257 -24.13 -1.31 -5.33
C VAL A 257 -22.83 -1.63 -4.62
N MET A 258 -22.09 -0.59 -4.27
CA MET A 258 -20.82 -0.66 -3.57
C MET A 258 -20.78 0.43 -2.51
N GLU A 259 -20.38 0.07 -1.30
CA GLU A 259 -20.12 1.00 -0.22
C GLU A 259 -18.87 0.53 0.51
N LYS A 260 -17.94 1.42 0.76
CA LYS A 260 -16.68 1.11 1.43
C LYS A 260 -16.33 2.21 2.41
N ILE A 261 -16.21 1.84 3.67
CA ILE A 261 -15.63 2.68 4.71
C ILE A 261 -14.26 2.11 5.07
N SER A 262 -13.23 2.92 4.92
CA SER A 262 -11.86 2.51 5.19
C SER A 262 -11.11 3.59 5.94
N VAL A 263 -10.29 3.17 6.88
CA VAL A 263 -9.28 4.03 7.46
C VAL A 263 -8.29 4.36 6.35
N GLY A 264 -7.96 5.64 6.19
CA GLY A 264 -6.89 6.07 5.32
C GLY A 264 -5.62 5.37 5.75
N GLY A 265 -4.91 4.84 4.81
CA GLY A 265 -3.65 4.15 5.03
C GLY A 265 -2.94 4.00 3.71
N PHE A 266 -1.64 3.93 3.78
CA PHE A 266 -0.81 3.70 2.62
C PHE A 266 -1.04 2.28 2.10
N GLN A 267 -2.08 2.08 1.28
CA GLN A 267 -2.31 0.82 0.58
C GLN A 267 -1.38 0.68 -0.65
N GLN A 268 -0.11 1.03 -0.46
CA GLN A 268 0.89 0.99 -1.52
C GLN A 268 1.13 -0.42 -2.06
N PHE A 269 0.77 -1.43 -1.29
CA PHE A 269 1.11 -2.83 -1.59
C PHE A 269 -0.06 -3.67 -2.10
N GLY A 270 -1.14 -3.03 -2.58
CA GLY A 270 -2.32 -3.72 -3.09
C GLY A 270 -3.24 -4.27 -2.00
N LYS A 271 -4.23 -5.07 -2.41
CA LYS A 271 -5.19 -5.69 -1.50
C LYS A 271 -4.58 -6.85 -0.73
N ALA A 272 -5.05 -7.08 0.49
CA ALA A 272 -4.63 -8.20 1.33
C ALA A 272 -4.88 -9.56 0.67
N VAL A 273 -6.04 -9.69 0.00
CA VAL A 273 -6.38 -10.82 -0.86
C VAL A 273 -6.73 -10.27 -2.22
N SER A 274 -6.08 -10.78 -3.26
CA SER A 274 -6.34 -10.39 -4.65
C SER A 274 -6.04 -11.58 -5.56
N ILE A 275 -7.04 -12.00 -6.34
CA ILE A 275 -6.93 -13.16 -7.22
C ILE A 275 -7.45 -12.76 -8.60
N SER A 276 -6.58 -12.77 -9.59
CA SER A 276 -6.91 -12.56 -11.00
C SER A 276 -7.37 -13.88 -11.60
N LEU A 277 -8.59 -13.91 -12.14
CA LEU A 277 -9.15 -15.01 -12.91
C LEU A 277 -9.15 -14.63 -14.38
N GLN A 278 -8.68 -15.53 -15.24
CA GLN A 278 -8.49 -15.26 -16.66
C GLN A 278 -9.10 -16.38 -17.51
N SER A 279 -9.88 -16.03 -18.53
CA SER A 279 -10.43 -16.97 -19.48
C SER A 279 -10.83 -16.27 -20.79
N GLU A 280 -10.85 -17.02 -21.89
CA GLU A 280 -11.48 -16.59 -23.14
C GLU A 280 -13.00 -16.82 -23.11
N ASP A 281 -13.48 -17.74 -22.25
CA ASP A 281 -14.88 -18.07 -22.06
C ASP A 281 -15.51 -17.17 -20.96
N ASP A 282 -16.35 -16.26 -21.40
CA ASP A 282 -16.99 -15.25 -20.55
C ASP A 282 -17.92 -15.83 -19.48
N ASP A 283 -18.68 -16.86 -19.84
CA ASP A 283 -19.69 -17.41 -18.94
C ASP A 283 -19.03 -18.31 -17.89
N GLU A 284 -18.01 -19.06 -18.29
CA GLU A 284 -17.20 -19.85 -17.34
C GLU A 284 -16.42 -18.94 -16.41
N LEU A 285 -15.87 -17.81 -16.91
CA LEU A 285 -15.18 -16.81 -16.09
C LEU A 285 -16.10 -16.21 -15.02
N LYS A 286 -17.31 -15.75 -15.40
CA LYS A 286 -18.29 -15.19 -14.46
C LYS A 286 -18.72 -16.19 -13.39
N ASN A 287 -18.96 -17.44 -13.82
CA ASN A 287 -19.35 -18.50 -12.90
C ASN A 287 -18.24 -18.82 -11.89
N ALA A 288 -16.98 -18.84 -12.35
CA ALA A 288 -15.82 -19.02 -11.48
C ALA A 288 -15.66 -17.87 -10.49
N VAL A 289 -15.81 -16.62 -10.94
CA VAL A 289 -15.77 -15.42 -10.10
C VAL A 289 -16.83 -15.48 -9.00
N ASN A 290 -18.08 -15.75 -9.35
CA ASN A 290 -19.17 -15.84 -8.39
C ASN A 290 -18.95 -16.96 -7.36
N TRP A 291 -18.51 -18.13 -7.83
CA TRP A 291 -18.19 -19.25 -6.97
C TRP A 291 -17.06 -18.93 -6.00
N LEU A 292 -15.99 -18.28 -6.49
CA LEU A 292 -14.85 -17.90 -5.64
C LEU A 292 -15.24 -16.84 -4.62
N LYS A 293 -16.01 -15.83 -5.02
CA LYS A 293 -16.54 -14.79 -4.12
C LYS A 293 -17.34 -15.38 -2.98
N GLU A 294 -18.24 -16.32 -3.29
CA GLU A 294 -19.06 -17.01 -2.26
C GLU A 294 -18.18 -17.75 -1.24
N ARG A 295 -17.14 -18.46 -1.72
CA ARG A 295 -16.22 -19.20 -0.84
C ARG A 295 -15.36 -18.28 0.00
N ILE A 296 -14.79 -17.24 -0.59
CA ILE A 296 -13.99 -16.25 0.15
C ILE A 296 -14.87 -15.53 1.20
N SER A 297 -16.10 -15.19 0.86
CA SER A 297 -17.04 -14.54 1.79
C SER A 297 -17.41 -15.42 2.99
N SER A 298 -17.24 -16.73 2.92
CA SER A 298 -17.50 -17.65 4.03
C SER A 298 -16.37 -17.74 5.05
N ILE A 299 -15.22 -17.14 4.78
CA ILE A 299 -14.07 -17.11 5.69
C ILE A 299 -14.30 -16.05 6.78
N ASN A 300 -14.27 -16.43 8.04
CA ASN A 300 -14.59 -15.55 9.18
C ASN A 300 -13.75 -14.28 9.26
N MET A 301 -12.52 -14.29 8.74
CA MET A 301 -11.61 -13.14 8.77
C MET A 301 -11.84 -12.14 7.62
N VAL A 302 -12.69 -12.50 6.65
CA VAL A 302 -13.01 -11.67 5.50
C VAL A 302 -14.14 -10.71 5.85
N LYS A 303 -13.91 -9.43 5.67
CA LYS A 303 -14.89 -8.37 5.91
C LYS A 303 -15.80 -8.17 4.70
N GLU A 304 -15.21 -8.17 3.50
CA GLU A 304 -15.89 -7.86 2.24
C GLU A 304 -15.17 -8.50 1.07
N VAL A 305 -15.93 -8.95 0.07
CA VAL A 305 -15.40 -9.48 -1.19
C VAL A 305 -15.99 -8.72 -2.35
N MET A 306 -15.15 -8.21 -3.24
CA MET A 306 -15.53 -7.44 -4.41
C MET A 306 -14.85 -7.97 -5.68
N ASP A 307 -15.35 -7.60 -6.83
CA ASP A 307 -14.70 -7.85 -8.11
C ASP A 307 -14.67 -6.59 -8.98
N ASN A 308 -13.77 -6.58 -9.95
CA ASN A 308 -13.64 -5.49 -10.93
C ASN A 308 -14.43 -5.70 -12.21
N GLY A 309 -15.25 -6.75 -12.28
CA GLY A 309 -16.11 -7.10 -13.41
C GLY A 309 -17.49 -6.44 -13.40
N GLY A 310 -17.61 -5.28 -12.73
CA GLY A 310 -18.86 -4.59 -12.43
C GLY A 310 -19.88 -4.51 -13.56
N VAL A 311 -21.15 -4.54 -13.19
CA VAL A 311 -22.28 -4.45 -14.10
C VAL A 311 -22.41 -3.02 -14.61
N GLY A 312 -22.34 -2.81 -15.92
CA GLY A 312 -22.44 -1.51 -16.55
C GLY A 312 -23.88 -0.96 -16.68
N ASN A 313 -23.97 0.13 -17.41
CA ASN A 313 -25.24 0.78 -17.73
C ASN A 313 -26.21 -0.19 -18.43
N ARG A 314 -27.51 0.08 -18.30
CA ARG A 314 -28.47 -0.52 -19.21
C ARG A 314 -28.23 0.05 -20.59
N GLU A 315 -28.09 -0.83 -21.54
CA GLU A 315 -27.89 -0.51 -22.95
C GLU A 315 -29.11 -0.95 -23.74
N ILE A 316 -29.46 -0.14 -24.71
CA ILE A 316 -30.50 -0.49 -25.70
C ILE A 316 -29.77 -0.95 -26.96
N HIS A 317 -29.84 -2.24 -27.19
CA HIS A 317 -29.27 -2.84 -28.42
C HIS A 317 -30.30 -2.83 -29.52
N ILE A 318 -30.07 -2.03 -30.55
CA ILE A 318 -30.97 -1.84 -31.68
C ILE A 318 -30.48 -2.71 -32.83
N LYS A 319 -31.37 -3.55 -33.36
CA LYS A 319 -31.14 -4.37 -34.57
C LYS A 319 -32.07 -3.97 -35.66
N LEU A 320 -31.54 -3.60 -36.81
CA LEU A 320 -32.36 -3.21 -37.96
C LEU A 320 -33.07 -4.42 -38.53
N LYS A 321 -34.32 -4.22 -38.97
CA LYS A 321 -35.10 -5.16 -39.74
C LYS A 321 -34.67 -5.10 -41.23
N GLU A 322 -34.92 -6.14 -42.00
CA GLU A 322 -34.61 -6.18 -43.43
C GLU A 322 -35.23 -5.00 -44.21
N LYS A 323 -36.42 -4.56 -43.77
CA LYS A 323 -37.10 -3.39 -44.34
C LYS A 323 -36.25 -2.11 -44.23
N ALA A 324 -35.46 -1.91 -43.15
CA ALA A 324 -34.60 -0.77 -43.02
C ALA A 324 -33.50 -0.73 -44.08
N TYR A 325 -32.89 -1.88 -44.33
CA TYR A 325 -31.84 -2.00 -45.38
C TYR A 325 -32.43 -1.77 -46.78
N ALA A 326 -33.64 -2.24 -47.02
CA ALA A 326 -34.36 -2.00 -48.30
C ALA A 326 -34.68 -0.49 -48.51
N LEU A 327 -34.83 0.27 -47.42
CA LEU A 327 -35.00 1.73 -47.43
C LEU A 327 -33.66 2.50 -47.49
N GLY A 328 -32.56 1.83 -47.71
CA GLY A 328 -31.22 2.44 -47.75
C GLY A 328 -30.68 2.92 -46.40
N LEU A 329 -31.26 2.48 -45.27
CA LEU A 329 -30.80 2.79 -43.92
C LEU A 329 -29.74 1.79 -43.47
N ASN A 330 -28.75 2.28 -42.73
CA ASN A 330 -27.78 1.46 -42.05
C ASN A 330 -27.76 1.81 -40.55
N GLU A 331 -27.12 0.97 -39.74
CA GLU A 331 -27.10 1.11 -38.30
C GLU A 331 -26.51 2.47 -37.85
N ALA A 332 -25.42 2.92 -38.49
CA ALA A 332 -24.75 4.18 -38.15
C ALA A 332 -25.72 5.39 -38.38
N THR A 333 -26.44 5.40 -39.48
CA THR A 333 -27.38 6.48 -39.82
C THR A 333 -28.57 6.51 -38.87
N VAL A 334 -29.12 5.36 -38.50
CA VAL A 334 -30.23 5.25 -37.56
C VAL A 334 -29.77 5.65 -36.17
N MET A 335 -28.64 5.13 -35.68
CA MET A 335 -28.08 5.46 -34.37
C MET A 335 -27.72 6.93 -34.25
N LYS A 336 -27.17 7.56 -35.29
CA LYS A 336 -26.88 8.99 -35.30
C LYS A 336 -28.16 9.81 -35.11
N GLN A 337 -29.25 9.51 -35.80
CA GLN A 337 -30.52 10.24 -35.67
C GLN A 337 -31.16 10.07 -34.28
N ILE A 338 -31.13 8.85 -33.74
CA ILE A 338 -31.59 8.61 -32.35
C ILE A 338 -30.76 9.43 -31.34
N ARG A 339 -29.44 9.39 -31.46
CA ARG A 339 -28.55 10.12 -30.59
C ARG A 339 -28.80 11.65 -30.67
N GLN A 340 -28.97 12.18 -31.85
CA GLN A 340 -29.28 13.61 -32.07
C GLN A 340 -30.58 14.02 -31.38
N GLY A 341 -31.62 13.17 -31.42
CA GLY A 341 -32.88 13.45 -30.75
C GLY A 341 -32.81 13.38 -29.23
N PHE A 342 -32.24 12.32 -28.69
CA PHE A 342 -32.24 12.07 -27.23
C PHE A 342 -31.12 12.78 -26.48
N PHE A 343 -29.87 12.64 -26.93
CA PHE A 343 -28.73 13.27 -26.32
C PHE A 343 -28.56 14.71 -26.80
N GLY A 344 -28.75 14.94 -28.07
CA GLY A 344 -28.57 16.21 -28.73
C GLY A 344 -27.37 16.23 -29.66
N GLU A 345 -27.32 17.28 -30.46
CA GLU A 345 -26.18 17.61 -31.32
C GLU A 345 -25.77 19.06 -31.09
N GLU A 346 -24.49 19.30 -30.97
CA GLU A 346 -23.94 20.64 -30.94
C GLU A 346 -24.01 21.25 -32.33
N VAL A 347 -24.94 22.16 -32.53
CA VAL A 347 -25.18 22.82 -33.82
C VAL A 347 -24.31 24.07 -34.02
N GLN A 348 -23.90 24.72 -32.95
CA GLN A 348 -23.06 25.91 -33.00
C GLN A 348 -22.31 26.10 -31.69
N ARG A 349 -21.12 26.72 -31.81
CA ARG A 349 -20.29 27.12 -30.70
C ARG A 349 -19.88 28.55 -30.89
N LEU A 350 -20.11 29.36 -29.86
CA LEU A 350 -19.85 30.80 -29.85
C LEU A 350 -18.90 31.14 -28.71
N ILE A 351 -18.01 32.10 -28.92
CA ILE A 351 -17.23 32.70 -27.86
C ILE A 351 -17.87 34.03 -27.50
N VAL A 352 -18.36 34.16 -26.28
CA VAL A 352 -18.98 35.37 -25.76
C VAL A 352 -18.11 35.91 -24.62
N GLY A 353 -17.29 36.92 -24.92
CA GLY A 353 -16.30 37.40 -23.98
C GLY A 353 -15.18 36.39 -23.74
N ARG A 354 -15.13 35.77 -22.55
CA ARG A 354 -14.18 34.71 -22.17
C ARG A 354 -14.83 33.32 -22.12
N ASP A 355 -16.15 33.24 -22.29
CA ASP A 355 -16.92 32.01 -22.13
C ASP A 355 -17.23 31.36 -23.47
N GLU A 356 -17.14 30.03 -23.49
CA GLU A 356 -17.54 29.20 -24.63
C GLU A 356 -19.02 28.78 -24.46
N VAL A 357 -19.90 29.32 -25.31
CA VAL A 357 -21.31 29.01 -25.33
C VAL A 357 -21.60 27.96 -26.42
N LYS A 358 -22.10 26.81 -26.01
CA LYS A 358 -22.48 25.70 -26.90
C LYS A 358 -24.00 25.67 -27.08
N ILE A 359 -24.44 25.68 -28.34
CA ILE A 359 -25.86 25.54 -28.68
C ILE A 359 -26.15 24.09 -29.03
N TRP A 360 -26.96 23.44 -28.18
CA TRP A 360 -27.36 22.05 -28.35
C TRP A 360 -28.81 21.95 -28.79
N LEU A 361 -29.07 21.18 -29.84
CA LEU A 361 -30.41 20.86 -30.32
C LEU A 361 -30.75 19.41 -29.96
N ARG A 362 -31.89 19.21 -29.30
CA ARG A 362 -32.43 17.90 -28.89
C ARG A 362 -33.93 17.95 -28.75
N TYR A 363 -34.58 16.78 -28.65
CA TYR A 363 -35.98 16.70 -28.37
C TYR A 363 -36.35 17.35 -27.03
N PRO A 364 -37.57 17.92 -26.87
CA PRO A 364 -38.04 18.42 -25.60
C PRO A 364 -38.07 17.30 -24.56
N GLU A 365 -38.03 17.68 -23.30
CA GLU A 365 -37.94 16.72 -22.20
C GLU A 365 -39.13 15.77 -22.15
N SER A 366 -40.34 16.24 -22.50
CA SER A 366 -41.54 15.41 -22.61
C SER A 366 -41.41 14.21 -23.56
N ASP A 367 -40.59 14.35 -24.61
CA ASP A 367 -40.48 13.38 -25.70
C ASP A 367 -39.25 12.48 -25.59
N ARG A 368 -38.52 12.56 -24.48
CA ARG A 368 -37.31 11.77 -24.22
C ARG A 368 -37.19 11.24 -22.79
N ASN A 369 -38.25 11.36 -21.98
CA ASN A 369 -38.27 10.92 -20.59
C ASN A 369 -38.54 9.44 -20.40
N ASN A 370 -39.23 8.83 -21.35
CA ASN A 370 -39.59 7.40 -21.28
C ASN A 370 -38.95 6.62 -22.40
N ILE A 371 -38.67 5.35 -22.10
CA ILE A 371 -38.16 4.40 -23.11
C ILE A 371 -39.17 4.19 -24.24
N GLU A 372 -40.44 4.28 -23.93
CA GLU A 372 -41.52 4.18 -24.93
C GLU A 372 -41.47 5.27 -26.01
N ASP A 373 -40.90 6.42 -25.68
CA ASP A 373 -40.72 7.51 -26.63
C ASP A 373 -39.72 7.13 -27.75
N LEU A 374 -38.84 6.14 -27.49
CA LEU A 374 -37.96 5.59 -28.52
C LEU A 374 -38.76 4.98 -29.70
N ASN A 375 -39.92 4.37 -29.43
CA ASN A 375 -40.78 3.78 -30.49
C ASN A 375 -41.34 4.85 -31.43
N LYS A 376 -41.60 6.05 -30.91
CA LYS A 376 -42.20 7.18 -31.64
C LYS A 376 -41.17 7.95 -32.48
N VAL A 377 -39.87 7.71 -32.27
CA VAL A 377 -38.81 8.39 -33.02
C VAL A 377 -38.96 8.12 -34.50
N LYS A 378 -39.04 9.19 -35.28
CA LYS A 378 -39.12 9.08 -36.75
C LYS A 378 -37.72 9.18 -37.35
N ILE A 379 -37.31 8.13 -38.04
CA ILE A 379 -36.04 8.03 -38.75
C ILE A 379 -36.22 8.46 -40.20
N LYS A 380 -35.45 9.44 -40.61
CA LYS A 380 -35.50 9.97 -41.98
C LYS A 380 -34.61 9.13 -42.91
N THR A 381 -35.16 8.72 -44.03
CA THR A 381 -34.42 8.04 -45.13
C THR A 381 -33.66 9.05 -46.00
N MET A 382 -32.80 8.58 -46.87
CA MET A 382 -32.12 9.42 -47.85
C MET A 382 -33.10 10.08 -48.84
N GLY A 383 -34.22 9.46 -49.09
CA GLY A 383 -35.31 10.00 -49.94
C GLY A 383 -36.16 11.06 -49.26
N GLY A 384 -35.95 11.31 -47.96
CA GLY A 384 -36.69 12.31 -47.19
C GLY A 384 -37.92 11.78 -46.48
N GLU A 385 -38.29 10.54 -46.68
CA GLU A 385 -39.43 9.89 -45.99
C GLU A 385 -39.08 9.56 -44.55
N MET A 386 -40.10 9.59 -43.66
CA MET A 386 -39.92 9.32 -42.26
C MET A 386 -40.65 8.06 -41.80
N TYR A 387 -39.95 7.16 -41.13
CA TYR A 387 -40.52 5.93 -40.58
C TYR A 387 -40.34 5.88 -39.05
N PRO A 388 -41.34 5.42 -38.28
CA PRO A 388 -41.12 5.21 -36.83
C PRO A 388 -40.14 4.10 -36.61
N LEU A 389 -39.32 4.21 -35.55
CA LEU A 389 -38.24 3.26 -35.26
C LEU A 389 -38.78 1.83 -35.13
N GLU A 390 -39.93 1.63 -34.50
CA GLU A 390 -40.56 0.30 -34.36
C GLU A 390 -40.84 -0.40 -35.69
N ALA A 391 -41.09 0.36 -36.78
CA ALA A 391 -41.32 -0.19 -38.09
C ALA A 391 -40.05 -0.73 -38.78
N ILE A 392 -38.85 -0.24 -38.39
CA ILE A 392 -37.59 -0.50 -39.08
C ILE A 392 -36.55 -1.19 -38.19
N ALA A 393 -36.75 -1.26 -36.84
CA ALA A 393 -35.82 -1.88 -35.93
C ALA A 393 -36.55 -2.63 -34.82
N ASN A 394 -35.86 -3.63 -34.27
CA ASN A 394 -36.17 -4.22 -32.97
C ASN A 394 -35.11 -3.78 -31.97
N TYR A 395 -35.47 -3.73 -30.68
CA TYR A 395 -34.48 -3.45 -29.66
C TYR A 395 -34.64 -4.37 -28.45
N GLU A 396 -33.52 -4.63 -27.77
CA GLU A 396 -33.47 -5.42 -26.57
C GLU A 396 -32.68 -4.67 -25.49
N TYR A 397 -33.01 -4.88 -24.20
CA TYR A 397 -32.29 -4.31 -23.10
C TYR A 397 -31.24 -5.29 -22.64
N LYS A 398 -30.00 -4.85 -22.63
CA LYS A 398 -28.89 -5.59 -22.06
C LYS A 398 -28.16 -4.70 -21.04
N ARG A 399 -27.45 -5.33 -20.14
CA ARG A 399 -26.48 -4.61 -19.34
C ARG A 399 -25.12 -4.70 -19.99
N GLY A 400 -24.53 -3.56 -20.22
CA GLY A 400 -23.16 -3.46 -20.69
C GLY A 400 -22.15 -3.81 -19.60
N ARG A 401 -20.89 -3.64 -19.90
CA ARG A 401 -19.79 -3.74 -18.96
C ARG A 401 -19.18 -2.36 -18.76
N VAL A 402 -18.82 -2.01 -17.52
CA VAL A 402 -18.13 -0.74 -17.24
C VAL A 402 -16.73 -0.77 -17.83
N LYS A 403 -16.03 -1.90 -17.64
CA LYS A 403 -14.64 -2.08 -18.05
C LYS A 403 -14.41 -3.54 -18.43
N ILE A 404 -13.60 -3.78 -19.44
CA ILE A 404 -13.13 -5.10 -19.83
C ILE A 404 -11.60 -5.07 -19.72
N ASN A 405 -11.05 -5.83 -18.77
CA ASN A 405 -9.62 -5.98 -18.61
C ASN A 405 -9.13 -7.22 -19.38
N HIS A 406 -7.95 -7.11 -19.95
CA HIS A 406 -7.24 -8.23 -20.57
C HIS A 406 -5.82 -8.32 -20.02
N ILE A 407 -5.39 -9.52 -19.71
CA ILE A 407 -4.01 -9.84 -19.35
C ILE A 407 -3.54 -10.94 -20.29
N ASN A 408 -2.43 -10.71 -20.99
CA ASN A 408 -1.87 -11.66 -21.96
C ASN A 408 -2.87 -12.15 -23.03
N GLY A 409 -3.80 -11.26 -23.46
CA GLY A 409 -4.82 -11.59 -24.47
C GLY A 409 -6.09 -12.23 -23.92
N ALA A 410 -6.09 -12.81 -22.73
CA ALA A 410 -7.28 -13.36 -22.08
C ALA A 410 -8.04 -12.30 -21.28
N LYS A 411 -9.36 -12.40 -21.20
CA LYS A 411 -10.17 -11.55 -20.33
C LYS A 411 -9.86 -11.84 -18.87
N GLU A 412 -9.78 -10.78 -18.07
CA GLU A 412 -9.48 -10.83 -16.64
C GLU A 412 -10.62 -10.25 -15.81
N ILE A 413 -10.98 -10.96 -14.76
CA ILE A 413 -11.76 -10.44 -13.65
C ILE A 413 -10.98 -10.72 -12.37
N ARG A 414 -10.74 -9.67 -11.58
CA ARG A 414 -10.03 -9.77 -10.32
C ARG A 414 -11.02 -9.81 -9.17
N VAL A 415 -10.83 -10.77 -8.29
CA VAL A 415 -11.56 -10.89 -7.02
C VAL A 415 -10.65 -10.40 -5.92
N ASP A 416 -11.06 -9.35 -5.26
CA ASP A 416 -10.36 -8.71 -4.14
C ASP A 416 -11.15 -8.94 -2.85
N ALA A 417 -10.45 -9.12 -1.71
CA ALA A 417 -11.10 -9.14 -0.42
C ALA A 417 -10.40 -8.23 0.60
N ASN A 418 -11.19 -7.59 1.42
CA ASN A 418 -10.76 -6.84 2.60
C ASN A 418 -10.90 -7.74 3.84
N LEU A 419 -9.94 -7.65 4.75
CA LEU A 419 -9.94 -8.40 6.00
C LEU A 419 -10.28 -7.49 7.17
N TYR A 420 -10.85 -8.05 8.25
CA TYR A 420 -11.05 -7.31 9.51
C TYR A 420 -9.72 -6.89 10.13
N ASN A 421 -8.68 -7.75 10.01
CA ASN A 421 -7.32 -7.42 10.41
C ASN A 421 -6.35 -7.92 9.33
N ALA A 422 -5.50 -7.04 8.82
CA ALA A 422 -4.51 -7.32 7.77
C ALA A 422 -3.45 -8.36 8.20
N GLU A 423 -3.24 -8.56 9.49
CA GLU A 423 -2.32 -9.58 10.01
C GLU A 423 -2.69 -11.00 9.60
N PHE A 424 -3.97 -11.25 9.31
CA PHE A 424 -4.46 -12.55 8.84
C PHE A 424 -4.30 -12.77 7.33
N SER A 425 -3.73 -11.82 6.60
CA SER A 425 -3.62 -11.92 5.14
C SER A 425 -2.86 -13.17 4.68
N GLY A 426 -1.79 -13.53 5.39
CA GLY A 426 -1.04 -14.75 5.11
C GLY A 426 -1.87 -16.03 5.29
N ASP A 427 -2.57 -16.13 6.42
CA ASP A 427 -3.39 -17.30 6.76
C ASP A 427 -4.56 -17.46 5.78
N VAL A 428 -5.25 -16.36 5.47
CA VAL A 428 -6.38 -16.33 4.53
C VAL A 428 -5.94 -16.70 3.11
N ASN A 429 -4.82 -16.13 2.62
CA ASN A 429 -4.30 -16.49 1.30
C ASN A 429 -3.88 -17.97 1.23
N ALA A 430 -3.25 -18.50 2.28
CA ALA A 430 -2.87 -19.92 2.36
C ALA A 430 -4.11 -20.85 2.39
N GLU A 431 -5.17 -20.46 3.10
CA GLU A 431 -6.44 -21.19 3.12
C GLU A 431 -7.09 -21.19 1.72
N ILE A 432 -7.16 -20.04 1.07
CA ILE A 432 -7.73 -19.91 -0.28
C ILE A 432 -6.95 -20.77 -1.30
N GLU A 433 -5.62 -20.73 -1.25
CA GLU A 433 -4.77 -21.50 -2.15
C GLU A 433 -4.96 -23.01 -1.93
N ARG A 434 -4.95 -23.45 -0.68
CA ARG A 434 -5.06 -24.88 -0.32
C ARG A 434 -6.45 -25.45 -0.60
N GLU A 435 -7.51 -24.71 -0.25
CA GLU A 435 -8.87 -25.28 -0.24
C GLU A 435 -9.68 -24.92 -1.46
N TYR A 436 -9.53 -23.70 -2.00
CA TYR A 436 -10.45 -23.22 -3.04
C TYR A 436 -9.84 -23.16 -4.45
N LEU A 437 -8.58 -22.75 -4.61
CA LEU A 437 -8.03 -22.58 -5.97
C LEU A 437 -7.86 -23.92 -6.70
N GLY A 438 -7.49 -24.98 -6.00
CA GLY A 438 -7.42 -26.32 -6.57
C GLY A 438 -8.80 -26.86 -7.00
N LEU A 439 -9.83 -26.64 -6.18
CA LEU A 439 -11.20 -27.04 -6.49
C LEU A 439 -11.78 -26.23 -7.65
N MET A 440 -11.49 -24.93 -7.69
CA MET A 440 -11.91 -24.03 -8.75
C MET A 440 -11.35 -24.48 -10.10
N LYS A 441 -10.06 -24.81 -10.18
CA LYS A 441 -9.41 -25.29 -11.40
C LYS A 441 -10.04 -26.57 -11.93
N ASN A 442 -10.45 -27.48 -11.04
CA ASN A 442 -11.12 -28.72 -11.43
C ASN A 442 -12.56 -28.46 -11.93
N LYS A 443 -13.25 -27.49 -11.33
CA LYS A 443 -14.64 -27.16 -11.66
C LYS A 443 -14.75 -26.29 -12.90
N PHE A 444 -13.77 -25.41 -13.14
CA PHE A 444 -13.71 -24.45 -14.24
C PHE A 444 -12.38 -24.59 -15.01
N PRO A 445 -12.22 -25.63 -15.83
CA PRO A 445 -10.92 -25.98 -16.44
C PRO A 445 -10.39 -24.95 -17.44
N LYS A 446 -11.27 -24.11 -18.03
CA LYS A 446 -10.86 -23.03 -18.94
C LYS A 446 -10.46 -21.74 -18.22
N VAL A 447 -10.60 -21.69 -16.90
CA VAL A 447 -10.22 -20.52 -16.10
C VAL A 447 -8.86 -20.76 -15.48
N SER A 448 -7.92 -19.91 -15.80
CA SER A 448 -6.62 -19.80 -15.11
C SER A 448 -6.70 -18.76 -14.01
N TYR A 449 -5.84 -18.90 -13.01
CA TYR A 449 -5.76 -17.93 -11.93
C TYR A 449 -4.33 -17.50 -11.64
N LYS A 450 -4.19 -16.29 -11.10
CA LYS A 450 -2.95 -15.76 -10.56
C LYS A 450 -3.23 -15.05 -9.25
N VAL A 451 -2.51 -15.41 -8.20
CA VAL A 451 -2.53 -14.67 -6.93
C VAL A 451 -1.78 -13.36 -7.14
N MET A 452 -2.36 -12.26 -6.71
CA MET A 452 -1.87 -10.90 -6.90
C MET A 452 -1.85 -10.13 -5.57
N GLY A 453 -1.58 -8.84 -5.63
CA GLY A 453 -1.60 -7.95 -4.48
C GLY A 453 -0.45 -8.21 -3.51
N GLN A 454 -0.71 -8.05 -2.21
CA GLN A 454 0.32 -8.17 -1.18
C GLN A 454 1.02 -9.54 -1.17
N ALA A 455 0.30 -10.61 -1.51
CA ALA A 455 0.87 -11.96 -1.52
C ALA A 455 1.88 -12.15 -2.66
N GLU A 456 1.61 -11.64 -3.86
CA GLU A 456 2.55 -11.64 -5.00
C GLU A 456 3.80 -10.84 -4.67
N GLU A 457 3.62 -9.59 -4.21
CA GLU A 457 4.73 -8.71 -3.85
C GLU A 457 5.58 -9.29 -2.72
N ALA A 458 4.96 -9.90 -1.71
CA ALA A 458 5.67 -10.55 -0.62
C ALA A 458 6.50 -11.76 -1.11
N ALA A 459 5.94 -12.58 -2.01
CA ALA A 459 6.63 -13.73 -2.58
C ALA A 459 7.83 -13.31 -3.45
N ASP A 460 7.63 -12.33 -4.33
CA ASP A 460 8.67 -11.82 -5.24
C ASP A 460 9.78 -11.09 -4.47
N SER A 461 9.40 -10.21 -3.55
CA SER A 461 10.34 -9.50 -2.68
C SER A 461 11.09 -10.47 -1.76
N GLY A 462 10.39 -11.44 -1.18
CA GLY A 462 10.99 -12.48 -0.34
C GLY A 462 12.05 -13.30 -1.07
N LYS A 463 11.79 -13.68 -2.33
CA LYS A 463 12.76 -14.42 -3.16
C LYS A 463 14.01 -13.57 -3.47
N ARG A 464 13.82 -12.31 -3.86
CA ARG A 464 14.94 -11.38 -4.16
C ARG A 464 15.77 -11.08 -2.91
N LEU A 465 15.09 -10.77 -1.79
CA LEU A 465 15.71 -10.55 -0.50
C LEU A 465 16.48 -11.80 -0.02
N GLY A 466 15.92 -12.99 -0.17
CA GLY A 466 16.56 -14.25 0.23
C GLY A 466 17.89 -14.46 -0.49
N ILE A 467 17.95 -14.22 -1.80
CA ILE A 467 19.19 -14.32 -2.58
C ILE A 467 20.19 -13.24 -2.14
N ALA A 468 19.75 -11.99 -2.04
CA ALA A 468 20.61 -10.88 -1.63
C ALA A 468 21.14 -11.08 -0.20
N PHE A 469 20.33 -11.60 0.72
CA PHE A 469 20.71 -11.92 2.09
C PHE A 469 21.78 -13.00 2.15
N LEU A 470 21.66 -14.08 1.36
CA LEU A 470 22.70 -15.11 1.27
C LEU A 470 24.03 -14.56 0.77
N ILE A 471 24.00 -13.72 -0.26
CA ILE A 471 25.21 -13.06 -0.78
C ILE A 471 25.82 -12.16 0.30
N SER A 472 24.99 -11.39 1.01
CA SER A 472 25.42 -10.51 2.08
C SER A 472 26.10 -11.28 3.23
N ILE A 473 25.50 -12.40 3.66
CA ILE A 473 26.10 -13.27 4.69
C ILE A 473 27.48 -13.77 4.22
N ILE A 474 27.59 -14.21 2.97
CA ILE A 474 28.89 -14.67 2.44
C ILE A 474 29.91 -13.53 2.48
N LEU A 475 29.56 -12.32 2.08
CA LEU A 475 30.45 -11.17 2.12
C LEU A 475 30.85 -10.78 3.56
N ILE A 476 29.90 -10.84 4.50
CA ILE A 476 30.15 -10.62 5.92
C ILE A 476 31.11 -11.64 6.48
N VAL A 477 30.87 -12.94 6.24
CA VAL A 477 31.78 -14.04 6.65
C VAL A 477 33.19 -13.85 6.07
N LEU A 478 33.28 -13.54 4.78
CA LEU A 478 34.53 -13.28 4.11
C LEU A 478 35.29 -12.10 4.71
N THR A 479 34.58 -10.99 4.97
CA THR A 479 35.19 -9.80 5.56
C THR A 479 35.74 -10.07 6.97
N ILE A 480 34.98 -10.80 7.80
CA ILE A 480 35.43 -11.20 9.13
C ILE A 480 36.62 -12.17 9.02
N ALA A 481 36.52 -13.15 8.11
CA ALA A 481 37.62 -14.13 7.91
C ALA A 481 38.94 -13.47 7.45
N LEU A 482 38.85 -12.45 6.59
CA LEU A 482 40.00 -11.66 6.14
C LEU A 482 40.58 -10.83 7.29
N ASN A 483 39.74 -10.23 8.12
CA ASN A 483 40.19 -9.44 9.29
C ASN A 483 40.96 -10.32 10.28
N PHE A 484 40.43 -11.48 10.61
CA PHE A 484 41.05 -12.39 11.57
C PHE A 484 42.04 -13.39 10.94
N LYS A 485 42.17 -13.37 9.62
CA LYS A 485 42.96 -14.35 8.84
C LYS A 485 42.62 -15.80 9.18
N SER A 486 41.36 -16.06 9.56
CA SER A 486 40.90 -17.38 10.02
C SER A 486 39.40 -17.55 9.80
N PHE A 487 38.98 -18.54 9.03
CA PHE A 487 37.60 -18.93 8.90
C PHE A 487 36.99 -19.51 10.19
N TYR A 488 37.82 -20.15 11.03
CA TYR A 488 37.34 -20.68 12.30
C TYR A 488 36.93 -19.58 13.25
N GLN A 489 37.69 -18.49 13.32
CA GLN A 489 37.33 -17.33 14.16
C GLN A 489 36.07 -16.59 13.59
N ALA A 490 35.97 -16.48 12.27
CA ALA A 490 34.75 -15.90 11.66
C ALA A 490 33.49 -16.69 12.04
N ARG A 491 33.58 -18.05 12.05
CA ARG A 491 32.47 -18.91 12.47
C ARG A 491 32.09 -18.76 13.97
N LEU A 492 33.07 -18.43 14.81
CA LEU A 492 32.81 -18.22 16.24
C LEU A 492 32.16 -16.85 16.55
N ILE A 493 32.34 -15.88 15.67
CA ILE A 493 31.84 -14.51 15.85
C ILE A 493 30.42 -14.39 15.31
N LEU A 494 30.12 -15.14 14.26
CA LEU A 494 28.77 -15.25 13.67
C LEU A 494 27.91 -16.25 14.41
#